data_41166450905ebe923ce4e0ccf0541fdf
#
_entry.id   41166450905ebe923ce4e0ccf0541fdf
#
_cell.length_a   1.000
_cell.length_b   1.000
_cell.length_c   1.000
_cell.angle_alpha   90.00
_cell.angle_beta   90.00
_cell.angle_gamma   90.00
#
_symmetry.space_group_name_H-M   'P 1'
#
loop_
_entity.id
_entity.type
_entity.pdbx_description
1 polymer ?
#
loop_
_entity_poly.entity_id
_entity_poly.type
_entity_poly.pdbx_seq_one_letter_code
_entity_poly.pdbx_strand_id
1 'polypeptide(L)'
;AYTTKECTCFYARCLDEHLPRALDLLCDMVFDSRFDQADVDTERGVILEEIGMYQDNPEDLCSERLMAAVYKGSPLARPILGRKATLDKMTGEWLKAYQRAHYRPGAMVAALSGSFTPLMADALKARLLDLGAGEVPAAVPAVYTPAVTLKRKATEQNHLTLAFPGLPYGDKE
;
A
#
# COMPACT_ATOMS: atom_id res chain seq x y z
N ALA A 1 -0.76 -3.63 9.57
CA ALA A 1 -0.36 -2.96 8.32
C ALA A 1 -1.54 -2.24 7.69
N TYR A 2 -1.27 -1.30 6.80
CA TYR A 2 -2.28 -0.71 5.92
C TYR A 2 -1.63 -0.29 4.60
N THR A 3 -2.45 -0.16 3.56
CA THR A 3 -2.03 0.32 2.25
C THR A 3 -2.91 1.50 1.83
N THR A 4 -2.28 2.53 1.31
CA THR A 4 -2.95 3.68 0.69
C THR A 4 -2.64 3.72 -0.81
N LYS A 5 -3.09 4.76 -1.50
CA LYS A 5 -2.72 4.98 -2.91
C LYS A 5 -1.22 5.24 -3.13
N GLU A 6 -0.49 5.65 -2.08
CA GLU A 6 0.88 6.14 -2.19
C GLU A 6 1.88 5.34 -1.35
N CYS A 7 1.44 4.62 -0.33
CA CYS A 7 2.36 3.85 0.52
C CYS A 7 1.72 2.60 1.12
N THR A 8 2.57 1.66 1.50
CA THR A 8 2.25 0.56 2.41
C THR A 8 3.01 0.78 3.71
N CYS A 9 2.33 0.67 4.83
CA CYS A 9 2.90 0.86 6.15
C CYS A 9 2.76 -0.39 7.00
N PHE A 10 3.88 -0.91 7.48
CA PHE A 10 3.93 -1.94 8.50
C PHE A 10 4.28 -1.27 9.83
N TYR A 11 3.51 -1.52 10.86
CA TYR A 11 3.74 -0.89 12.16
C TYR A 11 3.41 -1.82 13.32
N ALA A 12 4.09 -1.60 14.43
CA ALA A 12 3.78 -2.23 15.70
C ALA A 12 3.73 -1.17 16.82
N ARG A 13 2.90 -1.39 17.82
CA ARG A 13 2.84 -0.63 19.04
C ARG A 13 2.94 -1.60 20.21
N CYS A 14 3.96 -1.46 21.04
CA CYS A 14 4.22 -2.36 22.15
C CYS A 14 4.86 -1.61 23.32
N LEU A 15 4.99 -2.28 24.45
CA LEU A 15 5.84 -1.82 25.54
C LEU A 15 7.31 -1.95 25.11
N ASP A 16 8.18 -1.14 25.72
CA ASP A 16 9.62 -1.08 25.39
C ASP A 16 10.33 -2.43 25.59
N GLU A 17 9.98 -3.19 26.62
CA GLU A 17 10.49 -4.54 26.86
C GLU A 17 10.22 -5.52 25.71
N HIS A 18 9.17 -5.28 24.91
CA HIS A 18 8.79 -6.11 23.76
C HIS A 18 9.30 -5.58 22.42
N LEU A 19 9.95 -4.41 22.41
CA LEU A 19 10.40 -3.77 21.18
C LEU A 19 11.35 -4.64 20.35
N PRO A 20 12.35 -5.37 20.94
CA PRO A 20 13.22 -6.25 20.16
C PRO A 20 12.44 -7.29 19.37
N ARG A 21 11.44 -7.92 20.01
CA ARG A 21 10.59 -8.93 19.36
C ARG A 21 9.69 -8.31 18.30
N ALA A 22 9.15 -7.11 18.54
CA ALA A 22 8.33 -6.40 17.57
C ALA A 22 9.13 -6.01 16.31
N LEU A 23 10.37 -5.57 16.48
CA LEU A 23 11.28 -5.28 15.36
C LEU A 23 11.63 -6.53 14.57
N ASP A 24 11.94 -7.64 15.25
CA ASP A 24 12.23 -8.92 14.62
C ASP A 24 11.06 -9.38 13.76
N LEU A 25 9.84 -9.39 14.30
CA LEU A 25 8.62 -9.76 13.57
C LEU A 25 8.35 -8.85 12.37
N LEU A 26 8.51 -7.53 12.52
CA LEU A 26 8.31 -6.60 11.40
C LEU A 26 9.36 -6.81 10.31
N CYS A 27 10.62 -7.04 10.69
CA CYS A 27 11.68 -7.33 9.74
C CYS A 27 11.42 -8.64 8.98
N ASP A 28 11.04 -9.71 9.68
CA ASP A 28 10.68 -10.99 9.08
C ASP A 28 9.55 -10.82 8.06
N MET A 29 8.46 -10.15 8.45
CA MET A 29 7.33 -9.88 7.55
C MET A 29 7.71 -9.06 6.32
N VAL A 30 8.58 -8.06 6.47
CA VAL A 30 8.89 -7.12 5.39
C VAL A 30 10.02 -7.63 4.50
N PHE A 31 11.03 -8.30 5.05
CA PHE A 31 12.26 -8.66 4.33
C PHE A 31 12.35 -10.13 3.98
N ASP A 32 11.80 -11.00 4.83
CA ASP A 32 12.00 -12.45 4.75
C ASP A 32 10.70 -13.21 4.41
N SER A 33 9.69 -12.51 3.86
CA SER A 33 8.42 -13.13 3.44
C SER A 33 8.63 -14.28 2.47
N ARG A 34 8.03 -15.44 2.75
CA ARG A 34 8.20 -16.68 1.97
C ARG A 34 7.41 -16.65 0.66
N PHE A 35 6.24 -16.04 0.65
CA PHE A 35 5.31 -16.03 -0.49
C PHE A 35 5.06 -17.43 -1.05
N ASP A 36 4.81 -18.40 -0.17
CA ASP A 36 4.48 -19.77 -0.59
C ASP A 36 3.19 -19.74 -1.42
N GLN A 37 3.16 -20.48 -2.52
CA GLN A 37 2.05 -20.39 -3.48
C GLN A 37 0.69 -20.71 -2.85
N ALA A 38 0.64 -21.67 -1.92
CA ALA A 38 -0.60 -22.02 -1.23
C ALA A 38 -1.14 -20.87 -0.38
N ASP A 39 -0.26 -20.12 0.29
CA ASP A 39 -0.64 -18.96 1.09
C ASP A 39 -1.09 -17.81 0.16
N VAL A 40 -0.40 -17.58 -0.95
CA VAL A 40 -0.78 -16.59 -1.98
C VAL A 40 -2.15 -16.91 -2.57
N ASP A 41 -2.46 -18.17 -2.83
CA ASP A 41 -3.75 -18.58 -3.37
C ASP A 41 -4.88 -18.42 -2.34
N THR A 42 -4.60 -18.68 -1.06
CA THR A 42 -5.53 -18.46 0.04
C THR A 42 -5.84 -16.97 0.18
N GLU A 43 -4.80 -16.14 0.26
CA GLU A 43 -4.93 -14.68 0.42
C GLU A 43 -5.62 -14.04 -0.79
N ARG A 44 -5.36 -14.55 -2.00
CA ARG A 44 -6.09 -14.12 -3.20
C ARG A 44 -7.61 -14.29 -3.04
N GLY A 45 -8.04 -15.42 -2.45
CA GLY A 45 -9.45 -15.65 -2.14
C GLY A 45 -10.01 -14.57 -1.21
N VAL A 46 -9.30 -14.25 -0.13
CA VAL A 46 -9.70 -13.21 0.82
C VAL A 46 -9.80 -11.84 0.13
N ILE A 47 -8.79 -11.46 -0.66
CA ILE A 47 -8.81 -10.17 -1.37
C ILE A 47 -9.96 -10.09 -2.39
N LEU A 48 -10.31 -11.19 -3.05
CA LEU A 48 -11.45 -11.22 -3.96
C LEU A 48 -12.78 -11.01 -3.25
N GLU A 49 -12.94 -11.54 -2.03
CA GLU A 49 -14.11 -11.26 -1.18
C GLU A 49 -14.12 -9.77 -0.73
N GLU A 50 -12.97 -9.21 -0.34
CA GLU A 50 -12.86 -7.78 -0.02
C GLU A 50 -13.25 -6.89 -1.21
N ILE A 51 -12.84 -7.23 -2.42
CA ILE A 51 -13.26 -6.50 -3.64
C ILE A 51 -14.78 -6.56 -3.80
N GLY A 52 -15.40 -7.70 -3.53
CA GLY A 52 -16.86 -7.85 -3.51
C GLY A 52 -17.52 -6.89 -2.52
N MET A 53 -17.03 -6.87 -1.27
CA MET A 53 -17.52 -5.98 -0.21
C MET A 53 -17.38 -4.49 -0.61
N TYR A 54 -16.25 -4.10 -1.18
CA TYR A 54 -16.02 -2.73 -1.67
C TYR A 54 -17.00 -2.35 -2.80
N GLN A 55 -17.25 -3.29 -3.71
CA GLN A 55 -18.23 -3.06 -4.77
C GLN A 55 -19.65 -2.91 -4.25
N ASP A 56 -19.95 -3.51 -3.10
CA ASP A 56 -21.27 -3.43 -2.46
C ASP A 56 -21.43 -2.22 -1.55
N ASN A 57 -20.35 -1.54 -1.18
CA ASN A 57 -20.38 -0.27 -0.47
C ASN A 57 -20.41 0.91 -1.47
N PRO A 58 -21.54 1.66 -1.60
CA PRO A 58 -21.64 2.75 -2.55
C PRO A 58 -20.71 3.92 -2.27
N GLU A 59 -20.36 4.19 -1.01
CA GLU A 59 -19.48 5.28 -0.60
C GLU A 59 -18.05 5.02 -1.06
N ASP A 60 -17.53 3.83 -0.76
CA ASP A 60 -16.19 3.41 -1.19
C ASP A 60 -16.09 3.37 -2.71
N LEU A 61 -17.11 2.79 -3.36
CA LEU A 61 -17.17 2.72 -4.83
C LEU A 61 -17.21 4.11 -5.47
N CYS A 62 -17.92 5.07 -4.87
CA CYS A 62 -17.99 6.44 -5.37
C CYS A 62 -16.62 7.11 -5.30
N SER A 63 -15.92 7.00 -4.17
CA SER A 63 -14.59 7.54 -3.95
C SER A 63 -13.53 6.92 -4.89
N GLU A 64 -13.52 5.60 -5.04
CA GLU A 64 -12.61 4.91 -5.95
C GLU A 64 -12.82 5.33 -7.40
N ARG A 65 -14.09 5.44 -7.84
CA ARG A 65 -14.41 5.87 -9.19
C ARG A 65 -14.00 7.31 -9.46
N LEU A 66 -14.14 8.20 -8.48
CA LEU A 66 -13.69 9.58 -8.59
C LEU A 66 -12.17 9.62 -8.80
N MET A 67 -11.39 8.95 -7.94
CA MET A 67 -9.93 8.88 -8.06
C MET A 67 -9.50 8.29 -9.41
N ALA A 68 -10.15 7.22 -9.87
CA ALA A 68 -9.88 6.64 -11.17
C ALA A 68 -10.17 7.58 -12.35
N ALA A 69 -11.15 8.45 -12.21
CA ALA A 69 -11.52 9.42 -13.25
C ALA A 69 -10.58 10.63 -13.28
N VAL A 70 -10.33 11.26 -12.11
CA VAL A 70 -9.55 12.51 -12.05
C VAL A 70 -8.04 12.30 -12.20
N TYR A 71 -7.53 11.08 -11.93
CA TYR A 71 -6.12 10.72 -12.10
C TYR A 71 -5.91 9.70 -13.23
N LYS A 72 -6.75 9.70 -14.23
CA LYS A 72 -6.67 8.78 -15.37
C LYS A 72 -5.27 8.79 -15.99
N GLY A 73 -4.67 7.59 -16.15
CA GLY A 73 -3.31 7.44 -16.67
C GLY A 73 -2.20 7.48 -15.61
N SER A 74 -2.50 7.84 -14.36
CA SER A 74 -1.59 7.81 -13.23
C SER A 74 -1.73 6.52 -12.40
N PRO A 75 -0.69 6.09 -11.68
CA PRO A 75 -0.81 5.05 -10.66
C PRO A 75 -1.90 5.30 -9.63
N LEU A 76 -2.19 6.55 -9.25
CA LEU A 76 -3.25 6.92 -8.31
C LEU A 76 -4.66 6.55 -8.80
N ALA A 77 -4.84 6.33 -10.10
CA ALA A 77 -6.11 5.84 -10.65
C ALA A 77 -6.37 4.36 -10.41
N ARG A 78 -5.36 3.60 -9.95
CA ARG A 78 -5.49 2.17 -9.71
C ARG A 78 -6.23 1.90 -8.39
N PRO A 79 -7.13 0.91 -8.34
CA PRO A 79 -7.76 0.52 -7.08
C PRO A 79 -6.72 -0.07 -6.12
N ILE A 80 -6.87 0.19 -4.81
CA ILE A 80 -5.93 -0.30 -3.78
C ILE A 80 -5.95 -1.83 -3.73
N LEU A 81 -7.12 -2.44 -3.76
CA LEU A 81 -7.28 -3.90 -3.76
C LEU A 81 -6.91 -4.55 -5.11
N GLY A 82 -6.60 -3.76 -6.12
CA GLY A 82 -6.32 -4.28 -7.45
C GLY A 82 -7.59 -4.69 -8.21
N ARG A 83 -7.42 -5.56 -9.19
CA ARG A 83 -8.52 -6.12 -10.00
C ARG A 83 -8.36 -7.63 -10.08
N LYS A 84 -9.49 -8.36 -10.10
CA LYS A 84 -9.50 -9.82 -10.24
C LYS A 84 -8.55 -10.31 -11.34
N ALA A 85 -8.64 -9.75 -12.53
CA ALA A 85 -7.81 -10.15 -13.67
C ALA A 85 -6.29 -9.94 -13.46
N THR A 86 -5.90 -9.08 -12.53
CA THR A 86 -4.50 -8.87 -12.12
C THR A 86 -4.12 -9.86 -11.02
N LEU A 87 -4.98 -10.01 -10.02
CA LEU A 87 -4.77 -10.91 -8.89
C LEU A 87 -4.65 -12.37 -9.34
N ASP A 88 -5.48 -12.81 -10.30
CA ASP A 88 -5.45 -14.17 -10.85
C ASP A 88 -4.10 -14.56 -11.47
N LYS A 89 -3.28 -13.57 -11.84
CA LYS A 89 -1.95 -13.76 -12.45
C LYS A 89 -0.79 -13.66 -11.45
N MET A 90 -1.05 -13.24 -10.23
CA MET A 90 -0.01 -13.09 -9.21
C MET A 90 0.39 -14.45 -8.66
N THR A 91 1.68 -14.73 -8.69
CA THR A 91 2.30 -15.93 -8.10
C THR A 91 3.24 -15.53 -6.97
N GLY A 92 3.61 -16.49 -6.12
CA GLY A 92 4.62 -16.26 -5.09
C GLY A 92 5.96 -15.78 -5.66
N GLU A 93 6.37 -16.33 -6.81
CA GLU A 93 7.59 -15.87 -7.51
C GLU A 93 7.47 -14.43 -8.00
N TRP A 94 6.30 -14.05 -8.52
CA TRP A 94 6.05 -12.68 -8.94
C TRP A 94 6.11 -11.71 -7.76
N LEU A 95 5.53 -12.08 -6.61
CA LEU A 95 5.56 -11.28 -5.39
C LEU A 95 6.98 -11.12 -4.84
N LYS A 96 7.80 -12.19 -4.86
CA LYS A 96 9.22 -12.13 -4.50
C LYS A 96 10.00 -11.19 -5.43
N ALA A 97 9.75 -11.27 -6.72
CA ALA A 97 10.40 -10.39 -7.69
C ALA A 97 9.96 -8.92 -7.49
N TYR A 98 8.68 -8.68 -7.21
CA TYR A 98 8.16 -7.36 -6.90
C TYR A 98 8.78 -6.78 -5.62
N GLN A 99 8.84 -7.56 -4.54
CA GLN A 99 9.47 -7.16 -3.28
C GLN A 99 10.92 -6.74 -3.53
N ARG A 100 11.71 -7.59 -4.21
CA ARG A 100 13.11 -7.30 -4.53
C ARG A 100 13.30 -6.04 -5.39
N ALA A 101 12.37 -5.74 -6.27
CA ALA A 101 12.45 -4.58 -7.15
C ALA A 101 12.08 -3.27 -6.43
N HIS A 102 11.13 -3.31 -5.49
CA HIS A 102 10.53 -2.11 -4.92
C HIS A 102 10.93 -1.85 -3.45
N TYR A 103 11.25 -2.89 -2.67
CA TYR A 103 11.67 -2.73 -1.28
C TYR A 103 13.17 -2.46 -1.24
N ARG A 104 13.52 -1.18 -1.41
CA ARG A 104 14.90 -0.68 -1.46
C ARG A 104 15.09 0.43 -0.44
N PRO A 105 16.30 0.60 0.13
CA PRO A 105 16.54 1.62 1.14
C PRO A 105 16.09 3.02 0.74
N GLY A 106 16.26 3.39 -0.53
CA GLY A 106 15.83 4.70 -1.05
C GLY A 106 14.31 4.87 -1.20
N ALA A 107 13.52 3.79 -1.14
CA ALA A 107 12.05 3.80 -1.22
C ALA A 107 11.38 3.54 0.13
N MET A 108 12.15 3.34 1.20
CA MET A 108 11.63 2.95 2.51
C MET A 108 11.99 3.98 3.57
N VAL A 109 11.09 4.18 4.51
CA VAL A 109 11.31 4.99 5.70
C VAL A 109 10.99 4.12 6.92
N ALA A 110 11.93 4.03 7.85
CA ALA A 110 11.69 3.42 9.15
C ALA A 110 11.70 4.49 10.23
N ALA A 111 10.73 4.44 11.12
CA ALA A 111 10.61 5.36 12.25
C ALA A 111 10.46 4.58 13.55
N LEU A 112 11.24 4.95 14.56
CA LEU A 112 11.09 4.51 15.94
C LEU A 112 10.70 5.70 16.81
N SER A 113 9.73 5.51 17.70
CA SER A 113 9.29 6.54 18.62
C SER A 113 8.99 5.91 19.97
N GLY A 114 9.43 6.56 21.05
CA GLY A 114 9.25 6.10 22.43
C GLY A 114 10.56 5.72 23.11
N SER A 115 10.50 4.78 24.04
CA SER A 115 11.68 4.29 24.79
C SER A 115 12.40 3.22 23.95
N PHE A 116 13.57 3.55 23.43
CA PHE A 116 14.45 2.61 22.72
C PHE A 116 15.92 2.97 22.91
N THR A 117 16.80 2.00 22.73
CA THR A 117 18.25 2.20 22.80
C THR A 117 18.84 2.51 21.42
N PRO A 118 19.98 3.22 21.33
CA PRO A 118 20.70 3.40 20.07
C PRO A 118 20.99 2.07 19.35
N LEU A 119 21.30 1.01 20.07
CA LEU A 119 21.56 -0.32 19.52
C LEU A 119 20.36 -0.87 18.72
N MET A 120 19.13 -0.63 19.19
CA MET A 120 17.91 -1.04 18.48
C MET A 120 17.72 -0.26 17.18
N ALA A 121 18.01 1.03 17.18
CA ALA A 121 17.98 1.85 15.98
C ALA A 121 19.05 1.42 14.95
N ASP A 122 20.25 1.12 15.43
CA ASP A 122 21.35 0.62 14.58
C ASP A 122 21.02 -0.75 13.98
N ALA A 123 20.40 -1.65 14.76
CA ALA A 123 19.95 -2.96 14.25
C ALA A 123 18.91 -2.82 13.12
N LEU A 124 17.92 -1.95 13.30
CA LEU A 124 16.92 -1.67 12.26
C LEU A 124 17.57 -1.06 11.00
N LYS A 125 18.50 -0.11 11.21
CA LYS A 125 19.25 0.50 10.10
C LYS A 125 20.07 -0.53 9.33
N ALA A 126 20.74 -1.44 10.02
CA ALA A 126 21.50 -2.52 9.38
C ALA A 126 20.60 -3.39 8.50
N ARG A 127 19.44 -3.80 9.00
CA ARG A 127 18.47 -4.60 8.22
C ARG A 127 17.99 -3.87 6.96
N LEU A 128 17.77 -2.55 7.01
CA LEU A 128 17.43 -1.77 5.83
C LEU A 128 18.56 -1.70 4.81
N LEU A 129 19.81 -1.58 5.27
CA LEU A 129 20.98 -1.51 4.39
C LEU A 129 21.30 -2.86 3.73
N ASP A 130 20.97 -3.97 4.37
CA ASP A 130 21.16 -5.33 3.83
C ASP A 130 20.32 -5.59 2.56
N LEU A 131 19.28 -4.80 2.30
CA LEU A 131 18.50 -4.87 1.06
C LEU A 131 19.31 -4.49 -0.20
N GLY A 132 20.51 -3.98 0.00
CA GLY A 132 21.42 -3.56 -1.06
C GLY A 132 20.98 -2.29 -1.77
N ALA A 133 21.93 -1.68 -2.47
CA ALA A 133 21.65 -0.53 -3.32
C ALA A 133 20.84 -0.98 -4.55
N GLY A 134 19.96 -0.11 -5.02
CA GLY A 134 19.18 -0.32 -6.24
C GLY A 134 18.49 0.97 -6.65
N GLU A 135 18.22 1.09 -7.94
CA GLU A 135 17.43 2.21 -8.43
C GLU A 135 16.00 2.10 -7.88
N VAL A 136 15.51 3.21 -7.36
CA VAL A 136 14.11 3.38 -7.01
C VAL A 136 13.40 3.91 -8.23
N PRO A 137 12.32 3.26 -8.70
CA PRO A 137 11.57 3.79 -9.82
C PRO A 137 11.14 5.23 -9.54
N ALA A 138 11.40 6.13 -10.49
CA ALA A 138 11.00 7.52 -10.36
C ALA A 138 9.46 7.61 -10.20
N ALA A 139 9.02 8.39 -9.22
CA ALA A 139 7.61 8.68 -9.07
C ALA A 139 7.11 9.44 -10.30
N VAL A 140 6.04 8.93 -10.91
CA VAL A 140 5.36 9.66 -12.00
C VAL A 140 4.39 10.65 -11.37
N PRO A 141 4.58 11.97 -11.57
CA PRO A 141 3.66 12.95 -11.01
C PRO A 141 2.23 12.68 -11.46
N ALA A 142 1.30 12.71 -10.52
CA ALA A 142 -0.11 12.60 -10.83
C ALA A 142 -0.64 13.96 -11.30
N VAL A 143 -1.32 13.96 -12.44
CA VAL A 143 -1.95 15.16 -13.01
C VAL A 143 -3.45 15.06 -12.79
N TYR A 144 -3.99 16.01 -12.05
CA TYR A 144 -5.44 16.16 -11.89
C TYR A 144 -6.07 16.56 -13.22
N THR A 145 -7.10 15.84 -13.63
CA THR A 145 -7.89 16.16 -14.82
C THR A 145 -9.36 16.20 -14.41
N PRO A 146 -10.07 17.34 -14.64
CA PRO A 146 -11.50 17.42 -14.36
C PRO A 146 -12.27 16.30 -15.07
N ALA A 147 -13.10 15.59 -14.34
CA ALA A 147 -13.86 14.47 -14.89
C ALA A 147 -15.19 14.30 -14.14
N VAL A 148 -16.17 13.77 -14.84
CA VAL A 148 -17.45 13.36 -14.25
C VAL A 148 -17.62 11.86 -14.50
N THR A 149 -17.96 11.14 -13.47
CA THR A 149 -18.28 9.72 -13.57
C THR A 149 -19.61 9.42 -12.90
N LEU A 150 -20.42 8.59 -13.52
CA LEU A 150 -21.72 8.17 -13.01
C LEU A 150 -21.80 6.65 -12.98
N LYS A 151 -22.29 6.10 -11.88
CA LYS A 151 -22.62 4.68 -11.76
C LYS A 151 -24.04 4.56 -11.22
N ARG A 152 -24.91 3.93 -11.99
CA ARG A 152 -26.24 3.53 -11.49
C ARG A 152 -26.11 2.22 -10.71
N LYS A 153 -26.65 2.22 -9.50
CA LYS A 153 -26.76 1.04 -8.65
C LYS A 153 -28.08 1.15 -7.88
N ALA A 154 -28.78 0.05 -7.73
CA ALA A 154 -29.99 0.01 -6.92
C ALA A 154 -29.61 0.04 -5.42
N THR A 155 -29.65 1.23 -4.83
CA THR A 155 -29.37 1.49 -3.41
C THR A 155 -30.41 2.45 -2.86
N GLU A 156 -30.56 2.47 -1.55
CA GLU A 156 -31.52 3.37 -0.87
C GLU A 156 -31.08 4.83 -0.90
N GLN A 157 -29.79 5.10 -1.12
CA GLN A 157 -29.22 6.45 -1.06
C GLN A 157 -28.44 6.77 -2.33
N ASN A 158 -28.37 8.07 -2.65
CA ASN A 158 -27.46 8.60 -3.65
C ASN A 158 -26.19 9.10 -2.97
N HIS A 159 -25.04 8.74 -3.51
CA HIS A 159 -23.73 9.16 -3.04
C HIS A 159 -23.10 10.10 -4.06
N LEU A 160 -22.64 11.25 -3.60
CA LEU A 160 -21.96 12.26 -4.40
C LEU A 160 -20.62 12.58 -3.73
N THR A 161 -19.54 12.46 -4.50
CA THR A 161 -18.20 12.86 -4.07
C THR A 161 -17.64 13.87 -5.04
N LEU A 162 -17.03 14.93 -4.52
CA LEU A 162 -16.42 16.01 -5.29
C LEU A 162 -14.92 16.06 -4.98
N ALA A 163 -14.09 16.28 -6.00
CA ALA A 163 -12.67 16.49 -5.86
C ALA A 163 -12.25 17.81 -6.52
N PHE A 164 -11.34 18.50 -5.87
CA PHE A 164 -10.73 19.72 -6.37
C PHE A 164 -9.21 19.59 -6.32
N PRO A 165 -8.46 20.31 -7.17
CA PRO A 165 -7.01 20.37 -7.04
C PRO A 165 -6.65 20.91 -5.65
N GLY A 166 -5.69 20.26 -5.00
CA GLY A 166 -5.12 20.68 -3.73
C GLY A 166 -3.60 20.82 -3.84
N LEU A 167 -3.00 21.24 -2.75
CA LEU A 167 -1.54 21.32 -2.65
C LEU A 167 -0.95 19.93 -2.35
N PRO A 168 0.24 19.62 -2.87
CA PRO A 168 0.98 18.44 -2.47
C PRO A 168 1.28 18.44 -0.97
N TYR A 169 1.34 17.27 -0.36
CA TYR A 169 1.58 17.13 1.09
C TYR A 169 2.89 17.76 1.59
N GLY A 170 3.89 17.89 0.72
CA GLY A 170 5.18 18.52 1.03
C GLY A 170 5.30 19.99 0.62
N ASP A 171 4.20 20.61 0.19
CA ASP A 171 4.22 22.04 -0.16
C ASP A 171 4.48 22.89 1.10
N LYS A 172 5.28 23.93 0.94
CA LYS A 172 5.72 24.79 2.04
C LYS A 172 4.99 26.13 2.08
N GLU A 173 3.97 26.33 1.23
CA GLU A 173 3.14 27.54 1.26
C GLU A 173 1.99 27.44 2.26
#